data_a3d9a2b719d3f26da847a82742aca211
#
_entry.id   a3d9a2b719d3f26da847a82742aca211
#
_cell.length_a   1.000
_cell.length_b   1.000
_cell.length_c   1.000
_cell.angle_alpha   90.00
_cell.angle_beta   90.00
_cell.angle_gamma   90.00
#
_symmetry.space_group_name_H-M   'P 1'
#
loop_
_entity.id
_entity.type
_entity.pdbx_description
1 polymer ?
#
loop_
_entity_poly.entity_id
_entity_poly.type
_entity_poly.pdbx_seq_one_letter_code
_entity_poly.pdbx_strand_id
1 'polypeptide(L)'
;LNEHVFEEYGFQGDDEDYYDPRNNFLNAVIDKRTGIPITLSILYSEIAKYIGLNLSIVGFPGHVVVKYEEEMVIDPFYGGRLLTINDLEEILYRNFGDSVEFIPEYLSTATTDQILTRLLRNLKNAYTQSYAYDKAMRCTDMILGIRPESPEEIRDKGILEERLLHYNEALPLLNKYLELDPEAEDADFIL
;
A
#
# COMPACT_ATOMS: atom_id res chain seq x y z
N LEU A 1 18.01 -5.79 -16.16
CA LEU A 1 17.42 -4.80 -15.24
C LEU A 1 17.67 -5.21 -13.78
N ASN A 2 17.33 -6.47 -13.40
CA ASN A 2 17.52 -6.98 -12.03
C ASN A 2 18.98 -6.86 -11.56
N GLU A 3 19.94 -7.30 -12.37
CA GLU A 3 21.37 -7.21 -12.06
C GLU A 3 21.77 -5.78 -11.69
N HIS A 4 21.38 -4.79 -12.51
CA HIS A 4 21.72 -3.39 -12.22
C HIS A 4 20.99 -2.86 -10.98
N VAL A 5 19.67 -3.07 -10.86
CA VAL A 5 18.89 -2.48 -9.76
C VAL A 5 19.24 -3.12 -8.42
N PHE A 6 19.31 -4.45 -8.37
CA PHE A 6 19.42 -5.16 -7.10
C PHE A 6 20.85 -5.57 -6.76
N GLU A 7 21.68 -6.00 -7.74
CA GLU A 7 23.03 -6.46 -7.49
C GLU A 7 24.05 -5.30 -7.54
N GLU A 8 24.02 -4.44 -8.58
CA GLU A 8 25.00 -3.37 -8.73
C GLU A 8 24.64 -2.15 -7.87
N TYR A 9 23.38 -1.67 -7.92
CA TYR A 9 22.92 -0.53 -7.13
C TYR A 9 22.48 -0.90 -5.72
N GLY A 10 22.23 -2.17 -5.43
CA GLY A 10 21.97 -2.70 -4.11
C GLY A 10 20.61 -2.28 -3.52
N PHE A 11 19.60 -2.04 -4.36
CA PHE A 11 18.24 -1.82 -3.86
C PHE A 11 17.68 -3.11 -3.27
N GLN A 12 16.98 -3.00 -2.14
CA GLN A 12 16.39 -4.15 -1.45
C GLN A 12 15.14 -3.78 -0.66
N GLY A 13 14.32 -4.78 -0.34
CA GLY A 13 13.20 -4.62 0.57
C GLY A 13 13.67 -4.34 2.00
N ASP A 14 12.92 -3.52 2.72
CA ASP A 14 13.15 -3.24 4.13
C ASP A 14 12.21 -4.10 4.98
N ASP A 15 12.62 -5.34 5.27
CA ASP A 15 11.87 -6.26 6.11
C ASP A 15 12.06 -5.95 7.61
N GLU A 16 13.19 -5.32 7.99
CA GLU A 16 13.54 -5.06 9.39
C GLU A 16 12.78 -3.84 9.93
N ASP A 17 12.67 -2.80 9.12
CA ASP A 17 12.01 -1.53 9.51
C ASP A 17 10.92 -1.13 8.51
N TYR A 18 10.05 -2.11 8.18
CA TYR A 18 9.00 -1.98 7.16
C TYR A 18 8.14 -0.73 7.37
N TYR A 19 7.82 -0.38 8.62
CA TYR A 19 6.97 0.74 8.98
C TYR A 19 7.72 2.07 9.19
N ASP A 20 9.01 2.15 8.84
CA ASP A 20 9.69 3.46 8.78
C ASP A 20 8.97 4.35 7.73
N PRO A 21 8.41 5.50 8.13
CA PRO A 21 7.76 6.40 7.18
C PRO A 21 8.63 6.78 5.96
N ARG A 22 9.96 6.77 6.14
CA ARG A 22 10.93 7.10 5.07
C ARG A 22 10.89 6.12 3.91
N ASN A 23 10.43 4.88 4.14
CA ASN A 23 10.25 3.88 3.08
C ASN A 23 9.13 4.23 2.09
N ASN A 24 8.31 5.23 2.42
CA ASN A 24 7.26 5.75 1.53
C ASN A 24 7.68 6.95 0.69
N PHE A 25 8.90 7.49 0.87
CA PHE A 25 9.41 8.64 0.13
C PHE A 25 10.48 8.21 -0.86
N LEU A 26 10.23 8.37 -2.17
CA LEU A 26 11.13 7.90 -3.23
C LEU A 26 12.54 8.46 -3.10
N ASN A 27 12.70 9.73 -2.70
CA ASN A 27 14.00 10.32 -2.45
C ASN A 27 14.77 9.59 -1.34
N ALA A 28 14.09 9.25 -0.24
CA ALA A 28 14.70 8.52 0.86
C ALA A 28 15.02 7.06 0.47
N VAL A 29 14.15 6.43 -0.31
CA VAL A 29 14.38 5.08 -0.87
C VAL A 29 15.60 5.07 -1.78
N ILE A 30 15.77 6.08 -2.64
CA ILE A 30 16.93 6.22 -3.52
C ILE A 30 18.22 6.40 -2.69
N ASP A 31 18.19 7.25 -1.67
CA ASP A 31 19.35 7.53 -0.84
C ASP A 31 19.78 6.32 0.01
N LYS A 32 18.81 5.64 0.62
CA LYS A 32 19.02 4.46 1.49
C LYS A 32 19.20 3.15 0.72
N ARG A 33 18.67 3.09 -0.51
CA ARG A 33 18.53 1.87 -1.33
C ARG A 33 17.66 0.78 -0.70
N THR A 34 16.81 1.18 0.22
CA THR A 34 15.82 0.30 0.86
C THR A 34 14.43 0.90 0.72
N GLY A 35 13.41 0.04 0.57
CA GLY A 35 12.03 0.49 0.43
C GLY A 35 11.02 -0.61 0.69
N ILE A 36 9.76 -0.26 0.57
CA ILE A 36 8.61 -1.19 0.67
C ILE A 36 8.13 -1.61 -0.72
N PRO A 37 7.28 -2.65 -0.84
CA PRO A 37 6.87 -3.18 -2.14
C PRO A 37 6.41 -2.12 -3.14
N ILE A 38 5.61 -1.15 -2.70
CA ILE A 38 5.07 -0.12 -3.61
C ILE A 38 6.15 0.86 -4.09
N THR A 39 7.04 1.33 -3.23
CA THR A 39 8.08 2.29 -3.62
C THR A 39 9.15 1.66 -4.50
N LEU A 40 9.53 0.42 -4.21
CA LEU A 40 10.43 -0.35 -5.08
C LEU A 40 9.78 -0.69 -6.42
N SER A 41 8.49 -1.01 -6.46
CA SER A 41 7.75 -1.24 -7.72
C SER A 41 7.66 0.03 -8.58
N ILE A 42 7.42 1.19 -7.97
CA ILE A 42 7.44 2.47 -8.67
C ILE A 42 8.82 2.75 -9.25
N LEU A 43 9.87 2.67 -8.42
CA LEU A 43 11.25 2.90 -8.85
C LEU A 43 11.66 1.95 -9.98
N TYR A 44 11.40 0.65 -9.80
CA TYR A 44 11.72 -0.39 -10.78
C TYR A 44 11.01 -0.16 -12.12
N SER A 45 9.73 0.21 -12.08
CA SER A 45 8.94 0.51 -13.29
C SER A 45 9.42 1.77 -14.01
N GLU A 46 9.82 2.82 -13.29
CA GLU A 46 10.34 4.04 -13.90
C GLU A 46 11.73 3.81 -14.52
N ILE A 47 12.61 3.02 -13.88
CA ILE A 47 13.89 2.64 -14.47
C ILE A 47 13.68 1.78 -15.72
N ALA A 48 12.76 0.81 -15.67
CA ALA A 48 12.40 -0.03 -16.81
C ALA A 48 11.93 0.79 -18.01
N LYS A 49 11.04 1.74 -17.76
CA LYS A 49 10.51 2.67 -18.77
C LYS A 49 11.62 3.49 -19.43
N TYR A 50 12.62 3.94 -18.66
CA TYR A 50 13.75 4.71 -19.18
C TYR A 50 14.60 3.91 -20.19
N ILE A 51 14.65 2.59 -20.06
CA ILE A 51 15.34 1.68 -21.00
C ILE A 51 14.40 1.06 -22.04
N GLY A 52 13.16 1.56 -22.16
CA GLY A 52 12.17 1.13 -23.16
C GLY A 52 11.36 -0.13 -22.78
N LEU A 53 11.38 -0.56 -21.52
CA LEU A 53 10.52 -1.64 -21.01
C LEU A 53 9.30 -1.05 -20.29
N ASN A 54 8.11 -1.41 -20.75
CA ASN A 54 6.87 -0.97 -20.12
C ASN A 54 6.41 -2.01 -19.09
N LEU A 55 6.53 -1.68 -17.82
CA LEU A 55 6.02 -2.48 -16.71
C LEU A 55 4.75 -1.86 -16.15
N SER A 56 3.79 -2.71 -15.80
CA SER A 56 2.56 -2.31 -15.14
C SER A 56 2.64 -2.62 -13.65
N ILE A 57 2.34 -1.64 -12.79
CA ILE A 57 2.25 -1.87 -11.35
C ILE A 57 0.93 -2.57 -11.06
N VAL A 58 0.97 -3.59 -10.23
CA VAL A 58 -0.16 -4.41 -9.80
C VAL A 58 -0.34 -4.28 -8.30
N GLY A 59 -1.53 -3.81 -7.90
CA GLY A 59 -1.92 -3.68 -6.49
C GLY A 59 -2.42 -5.02 -5.93
N PHE A 60 -1.57 -6.04 -5.91
CA PHE A 60 -1.91 -7.37 -5.42
C PHE A 60 -2.39 -7.32 -3.96
N PRO A 61 -3.39 -8.14 -3.54
CA PRO A 61 -3.82 -8.19 -2.15
C PRO A 61 -2.67 -8.54 -1.20
N GLY A 62 -2.46 -7.72 -0.18
CA GLY A 62 -1.36 -7.88 0.76
C GLY A 62 0.04 -7.52 0.24
N HIS A 63 0.22 -7.26 -1.08
CA HIS A 63 1.53 -6.99 -1.68
C HIS A 63 1.43 -6.04 -2.88
N VAL A 64 2.58 -5.59 -3.42
CA VAL A 64 2.65 -4.86 -4.70
C VAL A 64 3.73 -5.50 -5.55
N VAL A 65 3.36 -5.82 -6.77
CA VAL A 65 4.26 -6.44 -7.76
C VAL A 65 4.21 -5.64 -9.06
N VAL A 66 5.07 -5.98 -10.00
CA VAL A 66 5.03 -5.44 -11.36
C VAL A 66 4.79 -6.55 -12.37
N LYS A 67 4.12 -6.22 -13.46
CA LYS A 67 3.83 -7.14 -14.56
C LYS A 67 4.49 -6.64 -15.83
N TYR A 68 5.16 -7.54 -16.54
CA TYR A 68 5.67 -7.33 -17.88
C TYR A 68 4.87 -8.20 -18.85
N GLU A 69 4.23 -7.56 -19.82
CA GLU A 69 3.26 -8.22 -20.71
C GLU A 69 2.15 -8.92 -19.89
N GLU A 70 1.56 -10.00 -20.39
CA GLU A 70 0.45 -10.67 -19.71
C GLU A 70 0.90 -11.82 -18.78
N GLU A 71 2.14 -12.28 -18.91
CA GLU A 71 2.56 -13.56 -18.32
C GLU A 71 3.63 -13.43 -17.22
N MET A 72 4.36 -12.33 -17.16
CA MET A 72 5.52 -12.23 -16.28
C MET A 72 5.23 -11.31 -15.09
N VAL A 73 5.10 -11.89 -13.91
CA VAL A 73 4.95 -11.18 -12.64
C VAL A 73 6.30 -11.14 -11.92
N ILE A 74 6.73 -9.95 -11.53
CA ILE A 74 8.04 -9.67 -10.94
C ILE A 74 7.83 -9.02 -9.58
N ASP A 75 8.62 -9.43 -8.59
CA ASP A 75 8.60 -8.85 -7.25
C ASP A 75 9.86 -8.01 -6.98
N PRO A 76 9.79 -6.68 -7.12
CA PRO A 76 10.93 -5.81 -6.83
C PRO A 76 11.36 -5.80 -5.36
N PHE A 77 10.46 -6.13 -4.44
CA PHE A 77 10.76 -6.18 -3.01
C PHE A 77 11.71 -7.34 -2.67
N TYR A 78 11.55 -8.46 -3.36
CA TYR A 78 12.42 -9.62 -3.26
C TYR A 78 13.39 -9.73 -4.44
N GLY A 79 14.06 -8.63 -4.79
CA GLY A 79 15.18 -8.60 -5.75
C GLY A 79 14.77 -8.86 -7.21
N GLY A 80 13.53 -8.57 -7.58
CA GLY A 80 13.04 -8.81 -8.94
C GLY A 80 12.77 -10.28 -9.26
N ARG A 81 12.47 -11.08 -8.24
CA ARG A 81 12.10 -12.50 -8.40
C ARG A 81 10.88 -12.62 -9.29
N LEU A 82 10.92 -13.59 -10.22
CA LEU A 82 9.75 -14.00 -10.99
C LEU A 82 8.81 -14.82 -10.11
N LEU A 83 7.52 -14.45 -10.12
CA LEU A 83 6.50 -15.13 -9.34
C LEU A 83 5.67 -16.05 -10.23
N THR A 84 5.44 -17.26 -9.74
CA THR A 84 4.46 -18.20 -10.27
C THR A 84 3.10 -17.99 -9.61
N ILE A 85 2.05 -18.67 -10.12
CA ILE A 85 0.73 -18.66 -9.47
C ILE A 85 0.82 -19.21 -8.04
N ASN A 86 1.59 -20.25 -7.81
CA ASN A 86 1.79 -20.81 -6.47
C ASN A 86 2.43 -19.78 -5.50
N ASP A 87 3.40 -18.97 -5.98
CA ASP A 87 4.00 -17.91 -5.16
C ASP A 87 2.96 -16.84 -4.81
N LEU A 88 2.06 -16.50 -5.74
CA LEU A 88 0.97 -15.56 -5.51
C LEU A 88 -0.07 -16.10 -4.51
N GLU A 89 -0.42 -17.39 -4.61
CA GLU A 89 -1.27 -18.07 -3.64
C GLU A 89 -0.63 -18.10 -2.24
N GLU A 90 0.68 -18.32 -2.14
CA GLU A 90 1.42 -18.25 -0.87
C GLU A 90 1.38 -16.83 -0.26
N ILE A 91 1.47 -15.78 -1.09
CA ILE A 91 1.33 -14.38 -0.63
C ILE A 91 -0.07 -14.15 -0.06
N LEU A 92 -1.13 -14.62 -0.73
CA LEU A 92 -2.51 -14.52 -0.26
C LEU A 92 -2.69 -15.28 1.05
N TYR A 93 -2.25 -16.53 1.11
CA TYR A 93 -2.36 -17.36 2.31
C TYR A 93 -1.65 -16.73 3.52
N ARG A 94 -0.46 -16.18 3.32
CA ARG A 94 0.31 -15.51 4.39
C ARG A 94 -0.41 -14.28 4.96
N ASN A 95 -1.13 -13.54 4.12
CA ASN A 95 -1.80 -12.31 4.53
C ASN A 95 -3.24 -12.53 5.01
N PHE A 96 -3.94 -13.54 4.48
CA PHE A 96 -5.40 -13.70 4.66
C PHE A 96 -5.81 -15.13 5.08
N GLY A 97 -4.85 -16.06 5.22
CA GLY A 97 -5.16 -17.47 5.45
C GLY A 97 -6.00 -18.06 4.30
N ASP A 98 -6.93 -18.94 4.64
CA ASP A 98 -7.83 -19.59 3.67
C ASP A 98 -9.01 -18.69 3.22
N SER A 99 -9.05 -17.42 3.68
CA SER A 99 -10.20 -16.54 3.42
C SER A 99 -10.21 -15.95 2.01
N VAL A 100 -9.09 -16.00 1.28
CA VAL A 100 -8.94 -15.37 -0.04
C VAL A 100 -8.27 -16.35 -1.00
N GLU A 101 -9.00 -16.74 -2.04
CA GLU A 101 -8.46 -17.53 -3.14
C GLU A 101 -7.91 -16.64 -4.25
N PHE A 102 -6.92 -17.15 -5.01
CA PHE A 102 -6.37 -16.42 -6.15
C PHE A 102 -7.40 -16.34 -7.28
N ILE A 103 -7.57 -15.12 -7.78
CA ILE A 103 -8.32 -14.86 -9.03
C ILE A 103 -7.46 -14.01 -9.98
N PRO A 104 -7.56 -14.22 -11.30
CA PRO A 104 -6.73 -13.50 -12.30
C PRO A 104 -6.89 -11.97 -12.22
N GLU A 105 -8.03 -11.46 -11.78
CA GLU A 105 -8.34 -10.03 -11.63
C GLU A 105 -7.41 -9.33 -10.66
N TYR A 106 -6.81 -10.05 -9.70
CA TYR A 106 -5.80 -9.51 -8.80
C TYR A 106 -4.52 -9.07 -9.51
N LEU A 107 -4.29 -9.52 -10.75
CA LEU A 107 -3.18 -9.10 -11.60
C LEU A 107 -3.53 -7.94 -12.54
N SER A 108 -4.66 -7.28 -12.32
CA SER A 108 -5.03 -6.09 -13.08
C SER A 108 -4.07 -4.92 -12.83
N THR A 109 -3.76 -4.18 -13.89
CA THR A 109 -2.93 -2.97 -13.79
C THR A 109 -3.58 -1.95 -12.87
N ALA A 110 -2.85 -1.49 -11.87
CA ALA A 110 -3.32 -0.46 -10.96
C ALA A 110 -3.36 0.91 -11.64
N THR A 111 -4.43 1.67 -11.40
CA THR A 111 -4.52 3.06 -11.82
C THR A 111 -3.62 3.95 -10.95
N THR A 112 -3.30 5.15 -11.42
CA THR A 112 -2.54 6.15 -10.64
C THR A 112 -3.20 6.43 -9.28
N ASP A 113 -4.53 6.55 -9.26
CA ASP A 113 -5.28 6.80 -8.03
C ASP A 113 -5.18 5.64 -7.03
N GLN A 114 -5.18 4.39 -7.54
CA GLN A 114 -4.98 3.20 -6.70
C GLN A 114 -3.55 3.15 -6.12
N ILE A 115 -2.55 3.47 -6.93
CA ILE A 115 -1.14 3.53 -6.50
C ILE A 115 -0.97 4.61 -5.42
N LEU A 116 -1.47 5.83 -5.66
CA LEU A 116 -1.38 6.93 -4.71
C LEU A 116 -2.13 6.62 -3.41
N THR A 117 -3.34 6.09 -3.50
CA THR A 117 -4.13 5.69 -2.33
C THR A 117 -3.36 4.66 -1.50
N ARG A 118 -2.77 3.65 -2.14
CA ARG A 118 -2.02 2.60 -1.44
C ARG A 118 -0.75 3.16 -0.78
N LEU A 119 -0.02 4.03 -1.46
CA LEU A 119 1.15 4.71 -0.91
C LEU A 119 0.78 5.54 0.33
N LEU A 120 -0.31 6.32 0.24
CA LEU A 120 -0.81 7.12 1.35
C LEU A 120 -1.31 6.25 2.52
N ARG A 121 -1.97 5.11 2.25
CA ARG A 121 -2.38 4.14 3.28
C ARG A 121 -1.18 3.56 4.02
N ASN A 122 -0.12 3.16 3.31
CA ASN A 122 1.11 2.69 3.93
C ASN A 122 1.74 3.77 4.83
N LEU A 123 1.81 4.99 4.33
CA LEU A 123 2.34 6.12 5.10
C LEU A 123 1.47 6.47 6.31
N LYS A 124 0.14 6.44 6.16
CA LYS A 124 -0.83 6.59 7.25
C LYS A 124 -0.57 5.55 8.35
N ASN A 125 -0.43 4.29 7.96
CA ASN A 125 -0.18 3.19 8.90
C ASN A 125 1.16 3.37 9.63
N ALA A 126 2.22 3.74 8.92
CA ALA A 126 3.52 4.02 9.51
C ALA A 126 3.47 5.18 10.54
N TYR A 127 2.75 6.25 10.20
CA TYR A 127 2.55 7.36 11.14
C TYR A 127 1.65 6.99 12.33
N THR A 128 0.62 6.17 12.11
CA THR A 128 -0.25 5.69 13.19
C THR A 128 0.53 4.82 14.19
N GLN A 129 1.36 3.92 13.69
CA GLN A 129 2.21 3.07 14.54
C GLN A 129 3.27 3.86 15.33
N SER A 130 3.76 4.95 14.76
CA SER A 130 4.70 5.86 15.45
C SER A 130 4.00 6.94 16.29
N TYR A 131 2.68 6.84 16.49
CA TYR A 131 1.84 7.78 17.24
C TYR A 131 1.87 9.22 16.66
N ALA A 132 2.28 9.40 15.42
CA ALA A 132 2.29 10.69 14.73
C ALA A 132 0.93 10.97 14.07
N TYR A 133 -0.12 11.03 14.89
CA TYR A 133 -1.53 11.10 14.45
C TYR A 133 -1.83 12.30 13.55
N ASP A 134 -1.23 13.48 13.81
CA ASP A 134 -1.36 14.65 12.93
C ASP A 134 -0.90 14.36 11.49
N LYS A 135 0.16 13.56 11.34
CA LYS A 135 0.67 13.20 10.01
C LYS A 135 -0.19 12.11 9.37
N ALA A 136 -0.68 11.15 10.16
CA ALA A 136 -1.63 10.15 9.70
C ALA A 136 -2.91 10.80 9.20
N MET A 137 -3.44 11.81 9.94
CA MET A 137 -4.60 12.60 9.55
C MET A 137 -4.43 13.26 8.18
N ARG A 138 -3.26 13.87 7.92
CA ARG A 138 -2.98 14.49 6.60
C ARG A 138 -3.01 13.44 5.47
N CYS A 139 -2.49 12.23 5.70
CA CYS A 139 -2.57 11.15 4.72
C CYS A 139 -4.04 10.78 4.46
N THR A 140 -4.85 10.65 5.51
CA THR A 140 -6.28 10.35 5.40
C THR A 140 -7.02 11.45 4.63
N ASP A 141 -6.75 12.73 4.91
CA ASP A 141 -7.34 13.85 4.17
C ASP A 141 -6.97 13.82 2.68
N MET A 142 -5.73 13.47 2.34
CA MET A 142 -5.30 13.31 0.96
C MET A 142 -6.02 12.15 0.26
N ILE A 143 -6.21 11.01 0.96
CA ILE A 143 -6.95 9.87 0.41
C ILE A 143 -8.43 10.24 0.19
N LEU A 144 -9.06 10.93 1.15
CA LEU A 144 -10.43 11.41 1.00
C LEU A 144 -10.57 12.46 -0.11
N GLY A 145 -9.51 13.19 -0.43
CA GLY A 145 -9.46 14.05 -1.61
C GLY A 145 -9.52 13.26 -2.94
N ILE A 146 -8.99 12.04 -2.98
CA ILE A 146 -9.04 11.13 -4.12
C ILE A 146 -10.36 10.31 -4.12
N ARG A 147 -10.79 9.86 -2.92
CA ARG A 147 -11.95 8.98 -2.69
C ARG A 147 -12.85 9.53 -1.57
N PRO A 148 -13.69 10.53 -1.86
CA PRO A 148 -14.43 11.27 -0.82
C PRO A 148 -15.44 10.44 -0.02
N GLU A 149 -15.88 9.30 -0.57
CA GLU A 149 -16.91 8.43 0.01
C GLU A 149 -16.35 7.07 0.45
N SER A 150 -15.02 6.93 0.65
CA SER A 150 -14.44 5.69 1.19
C SER A 150 -14.85 5.51 2.65
N PRO A 151 -15.66 4.48 2.98
CA PRO A 151 -16.10 4.26 4.37
C PRO A 151 -14.92 4.03 5.28
N GLU A 152 -13.92 3.23 4.86
CA GLU A 152 -12.75 2.90 5.66
C GLU A 152 -11.93 4.16 6.01
N GLU A 153 -11.78 5.09 5.06
CA GLU A 153 -11.01 6.31 5.30
C GLU A 153 -11.78 7.31 6.18
N ILE A 154 -13.11 7.33 6.08
CA ILE A 154 -13.97 8.13 6.97
C ILE A 154 -13.90 7.58 8.40
N ARG A 155 -13.97 6.26 8.57
CA ARG A 155 -13.76 5.59 9.85
C ARG A 155 -12.39 5.94 10.44
N ASP A 156 -11.33 5.73 9.67
CA ASP A 156 -9.96 5.96 10.10
C ASP A 156 -9.74 7.43 10.51
N LYS A 157 -10.38 8.36 9.78
CA LYS A 157 -10.37 9.78 10.17
C LYS A 157 -11.04 9.98 11.52
N GLY A 158 -12.20 9.38 11.76
CA GLY A 158 -12.89 9.43 13.03
C GLY A 158 -12.06 8.88 14.19
N ILE A 159 -11.40 7.74 13.98
CA ILE A 159 -10.50 7.13 14.98
C ILE A 159 -9.28 8.04 15.24
N LEU A 160 -8.70 8.65 14.21
CA LEU A 160 -7.57 9.58 14.39
C LEU A 160 -7.97 10.84 15.14
N GLU A 161 -9.16 11.40 14.89
CA GLU A 161 -9.71 12.53 15.66
C GLU A 161 -9.93 12.15 17.14
N GLU A 162 -10.42 10.92 17.41
CA GLU A 162 -10.53 10.39 18.77
C GLU A 162 -9.15 10.31 19.45
N ARG A 163 -8.14 9.79 18.76
CA ARG A 163 -6.75 9.71 19.28
C ARG A 163 -6.14 11.08 19.56
N LEU A 164 -6.58 12.11 18.85
CA LEU A 164 -6.20 13.51 19.06
C LEU A 164 -7.07 14.21 20.11
N LEU A 165 -8.02 13.51 20.75
CA LEU A 165 -8.97 14.00 21.73
C LEU A 165 -9.99 15.02 21.17
N HIS A 166 -10.20 15.02 19.86
CA HIS A 166 -11.16 15.85 19.14
C HIS A 166 -12.51 15.12 19.02
N TYR A 167 -13.16 14.84 20.14
CA TYR A 167 -14.37 13.99 20.19
C TYR A 167 -15.56 14.57 19.42
N ASN A 168 -15.67 15.90 19.34
CA ASN A 168 -16.76 16.56 18.60
C ASN A 168 -16.63 16.34 17.08
N GLU A 169 -15.41 16.20 16.58
CA GLU A 169 -15.08 15.93 15.19
C GLU A 169 -15.14 14.42 14.88
N ALA A 170 -14.74 13.59 15.83
CA ALA A 170 -14.72 12.14 15.71
C ALA A 170 -16.14 11.55 15.54
N LEU A 171 -17.06 11.93 16.42
CA LEU A 171 -18.40 11.32 16.48
C LEU A 171 -19.20 11.45 15.18
N PRO A 172 -19.27 12.60 14.49
CA PRO A 172 -19.96 12.68 13.20
C PRO A 172 -19.34 11.80 12.10
N LEU A 173 -18.00 11.64 12.11
CA LEU A 173 -17.30 10.78 11.14
C LEU A 173 -17.59 9.30 11.35
N LEU A 174 -17.56 8.85 12.61
CA LEU A 174 -17.86 7.46 12.96
C LEU A 174 -19.32 7.13 12.69
N ASN A 175 -20.25 8.02 12.98
CA ASN A 175 -21.66 7.83 12.60
C ASN A 175 -21.83 7.76 11.08
N LYS A 176 -21.16 8.63 10.32
CA LYS A 176 -21.20 8.59 8.86
C LYS A 176 -20.64 7.28 8.30
N TYR A 177 -19.58 6.74 8.92
CA TYR A 177 -19.05 5.42 8.54
C TYR A 177 -20.11 4.33 8.69
N LEU A 178 -20.79 4.27 9.86
CA LEU A 178 -21.84 3.28 10.13
C LEU A 178 -23.09 3.45 9.24
N GLU A 179 -23.36 4.68 8.76
CA GLU A 179 -24.41 4.91 7.76
C GLU A 179 -24.02 4.39 6.37
N LEU A 180 -22.73 4.49 6.01
CA LEU A 180 -22.20 4.04 4.71
C LEU A 180 -22.00 2.52 4.66
N ASP A 181 -21.63 1.90 5.78
CA ASP A 181 -21.40 0.47 5.91
C ASP A 181 -22.04 -0.07 7.21
N PRO A 182 -23.37 -0.28 7.21
CA PRO A 182 -24.10 -0.74 8.40
C PRO A 182 -23.75 -2.16 8.85
N GLU A 183 -23.22 -2.98 7.94
CA GLU A 183 -22.85 -4.39 8.18
C GLU A 183 -21.34 -4.55 8.43
N ALA A 184 -20.61 -3.45 8.70
CA ALA A 184 -19.20 -3.48 8.95
C ALA A 184 -18.85 -4.39 10.15
N GLU A 185 -17.82 -5.23 9.98
CA GLU A 185 -17.39 -6.19 11.02
C GLU A 185 -16.96 -5.52 12.34
N ASP A 186 -16.54 -4.26 12.28
CA ASP A 186 -16.10 -3.47 13.42
C ASP A 186 -17.16 -2.49 13.96
N ALA A 187 -18.40 -2.53 13.45
CA ALA A 187 -19.47 -1.62 13.85
C ALA A 187 -19.73 -1.63 15.37
N ASP A 188 -19.72 -2.80 15.99
CA ASP A 188 -19.92 -2.98 17.43
C ASP A 188 -18.80 -2.40 18.30
N PHE A 189 -17.62 -2.15 17.73
CA PHE A 189 -16.47 -1.55 18.42
C PHE A 189 -16.37 -0.04 18.24
N ILE A 190 -17.13 0.50 17.28
CA ILE A 190 -17.14 1.94 16.94
C ILE A 190 -18.15 2.70 17.81
N LEU A 191 -19.21 2.05 18.28
CA LEU A 191 -20.26 2.58 19.13
C LEU A 191 -19.86 2.57 20.61
#